data_8ee9e4dfb40eca5d108a6881e80d2f11
#
_entry.id   8ee9e4dfb40eca5d108a6881e80d2f11
#
_cell.length_a   1.000
_cell.length_b   1.000
_cell.length_c   1.000
_cell.angle_alpha   90.00
_cell.angle_beta   90.00
_cell.angle_gamma   90.00
#
_symmetry.space_group_name_H-M   'P 1'
#
loop_
_entity.id
_entity.type
_entity.pdbx_description
1 polymer ?
#
loop_
_entity_poly.entity_id
_entity_poly.type
_entity_poly.pdbx_seq_one_letter_code
_entity_poly.pdbx_strand_id
1 'polypeptide(L)'
;MWYNTAMDKKNIEYIEEKLKKYGAEIYNYRGTEFIGIKNPYSDNNLVITFGENENVMEFTFQSARLQKDDLDGIACHAEKFLKNELCAAEFFLSGKSLFGGSRNTVGSDFKNLDELLLWYTAGNEKIAENLRGFCKNGGVSLKIFTWNGKADRTIDISSLK
;
A
#
# COMPACT_ATOMS: atom_id res chain seq x y z
N MET A 1 7.20 -30.11 14.63
CA MET A 1 7.84 -28.82 14.89
C MET A 1 6.74 -27.84 15.30
N TRP A 2 6.49 -27.77 16.61
CA TRP A 2 5.40 -26.99 17.20
C TRP A 2 6.03 -25.79 17.95
N TYR A 3 6.31 -24.72 17.25
CA TYR A 3 6.78 -23.49 17.88
C TYR A 3 5.96 -22.32 17.37
N ASN A 4 5.41 -21.57 18.30
CA ASN A 4 4.96 -20.18 18.27
C ASN A 4 3.51 -19.80 17.96
N THR A 5 2.53 -20.62 18.27
CA THR A 5 1.12 -20.15 18.21
C THR A 5 0.76 -19.09 19.26
N ALA A 6 1.45 -19.02 20.39
CA ALA A 6 1.06 -18.11 21.48
C ALA A 6 1.64 -16.69 21.36
N MET A 7 2.84 -16.55 20.77
CA MET A 7 3.47 -15.24 20.57
C MET A 7 2.87 -14.52 19.36
N ASP A 8 2.58 -15.27 18.30
CA ASP A 8 1.90 -14.77 17.11
C ASP A 8 0.47 -14.30 17.44
N LYS A 9 -0.23 -15.04 18.28
CA LYS A 9 -1.60 -14.69 18.67
C LYS A 9 -1.67 -13.36 19.44
N LYS A 10 -0.76 -13.10 20.35
CA LYS A 10 -0.69 -11.81 21.07
C LYS A 10 -0.40 -10.64 20.16
N ASN A 11 0.44 -10.85 19.17
CA ASN A 11 0.80 -9.81 18.21
C ASN A 11 -0.37 -9.47 17.29
N ILE A 12 -1.09 -10.47 16.81
CA ILE A 12 -2.26 -10.25 15.95
C ILE A 12 -3.40 -9.58 16.73
N GLU A 13 -3.66 -10.00 17.97
CA GLU A 13 -4.64 -9.39 18.87
C GLU A 13 -4.29 -7.93 19.19
N TYR A 14 -3.00 -7.63 19.38
CA TYR A 14 -2.53 -6.26 19.63
C TYR A 14 -2.84 -5.32 18.45
N ILE A 15 -2.54 -5.74 17.21
CA ILE A 15 -2.82 -4.93 16.03
C ILE A 15 -4.32 -4.83 15.78
N GLU A 16 -5.06 -5.94 15.94
CA GLU A 16 -6.52 -5.92 15.81
C GLU A 16 -7.16 -4.90 16.76
N GLU A 17 -6.77 -4.89 18.03
CA GLU A 17 -7.30 -3.93 19.01
C GLU A 17 -6.94 -2.47 18.64
N LYS A 18 -5.72 -2.22 18.14
CA LYS A 18 -5.30 -0.89 17.65
C LYS A 18 -6.16 -0.39 16.49
N LEU A 19 -6.57 -1.28 15.61
CA LEU A 19 -7.30 -0.96 14.39
C LEU A 19 -8.82 -1.24 14.47
N LYS A 20 -9.29 -1.71 15.61
CA LYS A 20 -10.69 -2.09 15.84
C LYS A 20 -11.71 -1.00 15.51
N LYS A 21 -11.38 0.25 15.81
CA LYS A 21 -12.21 1.42 15.46
C LYS A 21 -12.44 1.60 13.96
N TYR A 22 -11.63 0.95 13.13
CA TYR A 22 -11.77 0.91 11.67
C TYR A 22 -12.39 -0.38 11.16
N GLY A 23 -12.87 -1.26 12.05
CA GLY A 23 -13.49 -2.53 11.69
C GLY A 23 -12.49 -3.65 11.40
N ALA A 24 -11.30 -3.60 12.03
CA ALA A 24 -10.34 -4.70 11.95
C ALA A 24 -10.92 -5.97 12.60
N GLU A 25 -10.79 -7.09 11.92
CA GLU A 25 -11.20 -8.41 12.38
C GLU A 25 -10.12 -9.44 12.07
N ILE A 26 -9.99 -10.43 12.96
CA ILE A 26 -9.10 -11.57 12.74
C ILE A 26 -9.84 -12.61 11.92
N TYR A 27 -9.24 -13.00 10.80
CA TYR A 27 -9.72 -14.08 9.93
C TYR A 27 -8.78 -15.26 9.99
N ASN A 28 -9.32 -16.46 9.77
CA ASN A 28 -8.53 -17.68 9.62
C ASN A 28 -8.80 -18.30 8.25
N TYR A 29 -7.76 -18.52 7.49
CA TYR A 29 -7.82 -19.23 6.24
C TYR A 29 -6.80 -20.37 6.22
N ARG A 30 -7.27 -21.61 6.17
CA ARG A 30 -6.44 -22.82 6.16
C ARG A 30 -5.42 -22.87 7.29
N GLY A 31 -5.80 -22.42 8.50
CA GLY A 31 -4.95 -22.42 9.67
C GLY A 31 -4.01 -21.21 9.80
N THR A 32 -4.04 -20.29 8.83
CA THR A 32 -3.29 -19.02 8.91
C THR A 32 -4.22 -17.90 9.32
N GLU A 33 -3.88 -17.23 10.42
CA GLU A 33 -4.61 -16.06 10.89
C GLU A 33 -4.05 -14.78 10.24
N PHE A 34 -4.94 -13.86 9.91
CA PHE A 34 -4.60 -12.54 9.39
C PHE A 34 -5.62 -11.51 9.82
N ILE A 35 -5.25 -10.23 9.78
CA ILE A 35 -6.17 -9.13 10.03
C ILE A 35 -6.70 -8.63 8.68
N GLY A 36 -8.02 -8.51 8.58
CA GLY A 36 -8.68 -7.89 7.46
C GLY A 36 -9.49 -6.67 7.92
N ILE A 37 -9.45 -5.62 7.11
CA ILE A 37 -10.33 -4.46 7.27
C ILE A 37 -11.10 -4.32 5.97
N LYS A 38 -12.41 -4.53 6.04
CA LYS A 38 -13.29 -4.36 4.88
C LYS A 38 -13.40 -2.89 4.51
N ASN A 39 -13.22 -2.62 3.24
CA ASN A 39 -13.40 -1.27 2.72
C ASN A 39 -14.90 -1.00 2.52
N PRO A 40 -15.49 -0.01 3.19
CA PRO A 40 -16.91 0.30 3.01
C PRO A 40 -17.22 1.02 1.69
N TYR A 41 -16.19 1.44 0.94
CA TYR A 41 -16.31 2.22 -0.29
C TYR A 41 -16.02 1.42 -1.56
N SER A 42 -15.35 0.27 -1.44
CA SER A 42 -14.94 -0.56 -2.57
C SER A 42 -14.63 -2.00 -2.15
N ASP A 43 -14.33 -2.87 -3.10
CA ASP A 43 -13.90 -4.25 -2.83
C ASP A 43 -12.41 -4.36 -2.45
N ASN A 44 -11.70 -3.23 -2.35
CA ASN A 44 -10.27 -3.18 -2.03
C ASN A 44 -10.04 -3.18 -0.53
N ASN A 45 -9.96 -4.34 0.07
CA ASN A 45 -9.74 -4.51 1.50
C ASN A 45 -8.27 -4.30 1.86
N LEU A 46 -8.03 -3.90 3.12
CA LEU A 46 -6.71 -3.86 3.71
C LEU A 46 -6.46 -5.17 4.45
N VAL A 47 -5.27 -5.75 4.26
CA VAL A 47 -4.89 -7.02 4.88
C VAL A 47 -3.52 -6.88 5.56
N ILE A 48 -3.40 -7.45 6.76
CA ILE A 48 -2.12 -7.57 7.47
C ILE A 48 -1.90 -9.06 7.73
N THR A 49 -0.81 -9.58 7.18
CA THR A 49 -0.38 -10.97 7.37
C THR A 49 0.87 -11.01 8.24
N PHE A 50 1.09 -12.16 8.86
CA PHE A 50 2.26 -12.42 9.70
C PHE A 50 3.09 -13.50 9.01
N GLY A 51 4.37 -13.21 8.78
CA GLY A 51 5.29 -14.14 8.11
C GLY A 51 5.67 -15.32 8.99
N GLU A 52 6.23 -16.35 8.37
CA GLU A 52 6.74 -17.53 9.07
C GLU A 52 7.89 -17.20 10.04
N ASN A 53 8.62 -16.13 9.80
CA ASN A 53 9.60 -15.56 10.72
C ASN A 53 8.89 -14.55 11.62
N GLU A 54 8.89 -14.80 12.92
CA GLU A 54 8.13 -14.12 13.99
C GLU A 54 8.15 -12.60 14.01
N ASN A 55 9.00 -11.98 13.20
CA ASN A 55 9.25 -10.54 13.22
C ASN A 55 8.86 -9.81 11.93
N VAL A 56 8.23 -10.49 10.97
CA VAL A 56 7.87 -9.84 9.70
C VAL A 56 6.36 -9.85 9.53
N MET A 57 5.77 -8.66 9.58
CA MET A 57 4.39 -8.41 9.24
C MET A 57 4.32 -7.76 7.87
N GLU A 58 3.39 -8.20 7.06
CA GLU A 58 3.14 -7.61 5.75
C GLU A 58 1.77 -6.93 5.74
N PHE A 59 1.80 -5.62 5.53
CA PHE A 59 0.63 -4.83 5.20
C PHE A 59 0.41 -4.88 3.70
N THR A 60 -0.84 -5.08 3.27
CA THR A 60 -1.22 -5.05 1.86
C THR A 60 -2.51 -4.24 1.66
N PHE A 61 -2.45 -3.28 0.76
CA PHE A 61 -3.59 -2.57 0.19
C PHE A 61 -3.28 -2.30 -1.28
N GLN A 62 -4.01 -2.95 -2.19
CA GLN A 62 -3.68 -2.93 -3.62
C GLN A 62 -2.21 -3.36 -3.85
N SER A 63 -1.43 -2.55 -4.56
CA SER A 63 0.01 -2.76 -4.77
C SER A 63 0.89 -2.22 -3.63
N ALA A 64 0.31 -1.51 -2.68
CA ALA A 64 1.06 -1.00 -1.54
C ALA A 64 1.35 -2.13 -0.57
N ARG A 65 2.63 -2.41 -0.37
CA ARG A 65 3.12 -3.41 0.57
C ARG A 65 4.16 -2.78 1.46
N LEU A 66 4.12 -3.14 2.72
CA LEU A 66 5.13 -2.75 3.70
C LEU A 66 5.43 -3.94 4.58
N GLN A 67 6.70 -4.29 4.70
CA GLN A 67 7.17 -5.27 5.67
C GLN A 67 7.83 -4.53 6.82
N LYS A 68 7.43 -4.84 8.04
CA LYS A 68 8.02 -4.30 9.26
C LYS A 68 8.11 -5.38 10.32
N ASP A 69 9.05 -5.20 11.21
CA ASP A 69 9.31 -6.04 12.38
C ASP A 69 8.73 -5.46 13.68
N ASP A 70 8.11 -4.27 13.61
CA ASP A 70 7.48 -3.66 14.77
C ASP A 70 5.96 -3.50 14.59
N LEU A 71 5.21 -3.86 15.64
CA LEU A 71 3.74 -3.86 15.66
C LEU A 71 3.17 -2.45 15.49
N ASP A 72 3.74 -1.47 16.18
CA ASP A 72 3.27 -0.09 16.14
C ASP A 72 3.53 0.53 14.77
N GLY A 73 4.65 0.20 14.14
CA GLY A 73 4.96 0.67 12.78
C GLY A 73 3.96 0.18 11.74
N ILE A 74 3.56 -1.09 11.79
CA ILE A 74 2.54 -1.67 10.91
C ILE A 74 1.17 -1.06 11.19
N ALA A 75 0.76 -0.96 12.44
CA ALA A 75 -0.52 -0.36 12.81
C ALA A 75 -0.61 1.11 12.40
N CYS A 76 0.45 1.89 12.61
CA CYS A 76 0.53 3.29 12.19
C CYS A 76 0.43 3.43 10.67
N HIS A 77 1.12 2.58 9.91
CA HIS A 77 1.06 2.60 8.45
C HIS A 77 -0.36 2.29 7.93
N ALA A 78 -0.99 1.25 8.49
CA ALA A 78 -2.37 0.91 8.17
C ALA A 78 -3.32 2.08 8.49
N GLU A 79 -3.18 2.70 9.66
CA GLU A 79 -4.02 3.83 10.07
C GLU A 79 -3.90 5.03 9.12
N LYS A 80 -2.70 5.33 8.60
CA LYS A 80 -2.51 6.38 7.60
C LYS A 80 -3.26 6.11 6.30
N PHE A 81 -3.34 4.85 5.85
CA PHE A 81 -4.19 4.48 4.71
C PHE A 81 -5.67 4.68 5.02
N LEU A 82 -6.12 4.21 6.18
CA LEU A 82 -7.52 4.32 6.61
C LEU A 82 -7.97 5.78 6.77
N LYS A 83 -7.05 6.67 7.09
CA LYS A 83 -7.27 8.13 7.14
C LYS A 83 -7.08 8.84 5.80
N ASN A 84 -6.73 8.12 4.73
CA ASN A 84 -6.39 8.66 3.42
C ASN A 84 -5.17 9.61 3.41
N GLU A 85 -4.27 9.48 4.38
CA GLU A 85 -2.99 10.18 4.40
C GLU A 85 -1.98 9.51 3.45
N LEU A 86 -2.11 8.19 3.27
CA LEU A 86 -1.38 7.40 2.28
C LEU A 86 -2.31 6.85 1.22
N CYS A 87 -1.77 6.63 0.03
CA CYS A 87 -2.40 5.97 -1.10
C CYS A 87 -1.49 4.87 -1.65
N ALA A 88 -2.08 3.93 -2.39
CA ALA A 88 -1.34 3.01 -3.23
C ALA A 88 -1.16 3.65 -4.61
N ALA A 89 0.08 3.67 -5.10
CA ALA A 89 0.42 4.18 -6.42
C ALA A 89 1.11 3.08 -7.22
N GLU A 90 0.56 2.74 -8.39
CA GLU A 90 0.99 1.59 -9.17
C GLU A 90 1.17 1.96 -10.64
N PHE A 91 2.35 1.63 -11.17
CA PHE A 91 2.66 1.82 -12.58
C PHE A 91 2.22 0.61 -13.41
N PHE A 92 1.67 0.91 -14.57
CA PHE A 92 1.23 -0.05 -15.58
C PHE A 92 1.92 0.23 -16.91
N LEU A 93 2.26 -0.83 -17.62
CA LEU A 93 2.71 -0.78 -19.01
C LEU A 93 1.74 -1.55 -19.88
N SER A 94 1.11 -0.88 -20.83
CA SER A 94 0.12 -1.48 -21.73
C SER A 94 -0.96 -2.28 -20.97
N GLY A 95 -1.42 -1.74 -19.83
CA GLY A 95 -2.43 -2.34 -18.97
C GLY A 95 -1.96 -3.44 -18.03
N LYS A 96 -0.67 -3.80 -18.05
CA LYS A 96 -0.09 -4.78 -17.12
C LYS A 96 0.57 -4.08 -15.95
N SER A 97 0.25 -4.53 -14.75
CA SER A 97 0.91 -4.06 -13.52
C SER A 97 2.40 -4.36 -13.54
N LEU A 98 3.20 -3.40 -13.15
CA LEU A 98 4.66 -3.51 -13.07
C LEU A 98 5.15 -3.45 -11.64
N PHE A 99 4.99 -2.31 -11.01
CA PHE A 99 5.41 -2.06 -9.64
C PHE A 99 4.59 -0.92 -9.03
N GLY A 100 4.55 -0.89 -7.73
CA GLY A 100 3.84 0.13 -6.97
C GLY A 100 4.34 0.24 -5.55
N GLY A 101 3.69 1.06 -4.76
CA GLY A 101 4.00 1.25 -3.35
C GLY A 101 3.12 2.27 -2.67
N SER A 102 3.40 2.51 -1.40
CA SER A 102 2.72 3.52 -0.59
C SER A 102 3.30 4.90 -0.85
N ARG A 103 2.45 5.90 -1.03
CA ARG A 103 2.84 7.30 -1.21
C ARG A 103 1.91 8.20 -0.42
N ASN A 104 2.37 9.41 -0.10
CA ASN A 104 1.50 10.43 0.48
C ASN A 104 0.37 10.76 -0.49
N THR A 105 -0.84 10.87 0.02
CA THR A 105 -2.00 11.20 -0.81
C THR A 105 -1.88 12.63 -1.34
N VAL A 106 -2.16 12.79 -2.65
CA VAL A 106 -2.19 14.09 -3.33
C VAL A 106 -3.58 14.30 -3.92
N GLY A 107 -4.18 15.42 -3.57
CA GLY A 107 -5.53 15.79 -4.01
C GLY A 107 -5.59 16.51 -5.36
N SER A 108 -4.47 16.99 -5.88
CA SER A 108 -4.37 17.74 -7.15
C SER A 108 -3.66 16.93 -8.23
N ASP A 109 -3.92 17.28 -9.50
CA ASP A 109 -3.21 16.70 -10.63
C ASP A 109 -1.78 17.24 -10.71
N PHE A 110 -0.88 16.42 -11.27
CA PHE A 110 0.49 16.81 -11.54
C PHE A 110 0.55 17.69 -12.80
N LYS A 111 1.32 18.75 -12.75
CA LYS A 111 1.49 19.68 -13.87
C LYS A 111 2.34 19.10 -14.99
N ASN A 112 3.33 18.28 -14.62
CA ASN A 112 4.26 17.63 -15.54
C ASN A 112 4.85 16.36 -14.92
N LEU A 113 5.63 15.63 -15.72
CA LEU A 113 6.27 14.40 -15.31
C LEU A 113 7.26 14.59 -14.16
N ASP A 114 7.99 15.70 -14.13
CA ASP A 114 8.99 15.96 -13.07
C ASP A 114 8.32 16.11 -11.70
N GLU A 115 7.19 16.81 -11.63
CA GLU A 115 6.41 16.93 -10.39
C GLU A 115 5.88 15.57 -9.92
N LEU A 116 5.39 14.74 -10.83
CA LEU A 116 4.94 13.38 -10.52
C LEU A 116 6.09 12.52 -10.00
N LEU A 117 7.24 12.53 -10.67
CA LEU A 117 8.41 11.75 -10.27
C LEU A 117 8.99 12.22 -8.93
N LEU A 118 9.03 13.52 -8.69
CA LEU A 118 9.46 14.09 -7.41
C LEU A 118 8.59 13.55 -6.25
N TRP A 119 7.28 13.57 -6.44
CA TRP A 119 6.33 13.03 -5.48
C TRP A 119 6.52 11.51 -5.30
N TYR A 120 6.55 10.75 -6.41
CA TYR A 120 6.62 9.29 -6.36
C TYR A 120 7.90 8.79 -5.71
N THR A 121 9.04 9.42 -5.96
CA THR A 121 10.35 9.01 -5.47
C THR A 121 10.75 9.64 -4.15
N ALA A 122 9.89 10.53 -3.61
CA ALA A 122 10.20 11.36 -2.43
C ALA A 122 11.54 12.11 -2.58
N GLY A 123 11.84 12.60 -3.78
CA GLY A 123 13.05 13.36 -4.09
C GLY A 123 14.31 12.51 -4.34
N ASN A 124 14.21 11.19 -4.50
CA ASN A 124 15.33 10.35 -4.87
C ASN A 124 15.64 10.48 -6.38
N GLU A 125 16.61 11.32 -6.72
CA GLU A 125 16.98 11.64 -8.09
C GLU A 125 17.38 10.42 -8.93
N LYS A 126 18.13 9.48 -8.35
CA LYS A 126 18.58 8.27 -9.06
C LYS A 126 17.38 7.39 -9.49
N ILE A 127 16.40 7.24 -8.61
CA ILE A 127 15.17 6.51 -8.94
C ILE A 127 14.34 7.31 -9.95
N ALA A 128 14.26 8.62 -9.80
CA ALA A 128 13.55 9.50 -10.74
C ALA A 128 14.12 9.42 -12.16
N GLU A 129 15.45 9.42 -12.32
CA GLU A 129 16.09 9.26 -13.63
C GLU A 129 15.78 7.90 -14.28
N ASN A 130 15.82 6.82 -13.51
CA ASN A 130 15.45 5.49 -14.00
C ASN A 130 13.99 5.45 -14.48
N LEU A 131 13.07 6.00 -13.69
CA LEU A 131 11.65 6.07 -14.03
C LEU A 131 11.39 6.98 -15.23
N ARG A 132 12.10 8.10 -15.35
CA ARG A 132 12.01 8.99 -16.51
C ARG A 132 12.43 8.26 -17.80
N GLY A 133 13.52 7.48 -17.74
CA GLY A 133 13.93 6.61 -18.86
C GLY A 133 12.84 5.61 -19.26
N PHE A 134 12.24 4.97 -18.27
CA PHE A 134 11.15 4.02 -18.45
C PHE A 134 9.91 4.67 -19.10
N CYS A 135 9.54 5.86 -18.64
CA CYS A 135 8.36 6.58 -19.13
C CYS A 135 8.49 7.10 -20.59
N LYS A 136 9.71 7.19 -21.14
CA LYS A 136 9.94 7.65 -22.52
C LYS A 136 9.38 6.73 -23.59
N ASN A 137 9.19 5.45 -23.29
CA ASN A 137 8.77 4.45 -24.29
C ASN A 137 7.27 4.43 -24.59
N GLY A 138 6.46 5.24 -23.90
CA GLY A 138 5.01 5.30 -24.08
C GLY A 138 4.28 4.10 -23.45
N GLY A 139 2.95 4.17 -23.44
CA GLY A 139 2.09 3.12 -22.90
C GLY A 139 2.14 2.95 -21.38
N VAL A 140 2.76 3.90 -20.68
CA VAL A 140 2.89 3.91 -19.21
C VAL A 140 1.76 4.71 -18.61
N SER A 141 1.09 4.16 -17.62
CA SER A 141 0.12 4.86 -16.78
C SER A 141 0.41 4.64 -15.29
N LEU A 142 -0.01 5.60 -14.48
CA LEU A 142 0.02 5.52 -13.03
C LEU A 142 -1.42 5.46 -12.52
N LYS A 143 -1.75 4.46 -11.71
CA LYS A 143 -3.01 4.40 -10.97
C LYS A 143 -2.78 4.74 -9.52
N ILE A 144 -3.64 5.58 -8.98
CA ILE A 144 -3.65 5.96 -7.57
C ILE A 144 -4.94 5.44 -6.95
N PHE A 145 -4.81 4.75 -5.82
CA PHE A 145 -5.92 4.21 -5.05
C PHE A 145 -5.86 4.73 -3.62
N THR A 146 -6.94 5.33 -3.17
CA THR A 146 -7.12 5.76 -1.78
C THR A 146 -8.15 4.88 -1.09
N TRP A 147 -8.14 4.86 0.25
CA TRP A 147 -9.09 4.04 1.00
C TRP A 147 -10.54 4.40 0.69
N ASN A 148 -10.86 5.68 0.66
CA ASN A 148 -12.23 6.15 0.39
C ASN A 148 -12.54 6.36 -1.10
N GLY A 149 -11.61 6.09 -2.00
CA GLY A 149 -11.76 6.23 -3.45
C GLY A 149 -11.82 7.67 -3.96
N LYS A 150 -11.84 8.69 -3.11
CA LYS A 150 -12.08 10.09 -3.53
C LYS A 150 -10.96 10.69 -4.36
N ALA A 151 -9.74 10.20 -4.18
CA ALA A 151 -8.57 10.64 -4.96
C ALA A 151 -8.11 9.59 -5.97
N ASP A 152 -8.91 8.54 -6.19
CA ASP A 152 -8.61 7.50 -7.17
C ASP A 152 -8.59 8.07 -8.58
N ARG A 153 -7.52 7.76 -9.31
CA ARG A 153 -7.38 8.21 -10.70
C ARG A 153 -6.34 7.40 -11.45
N THR A 154 -6.45 7.46 -12.76
CA THR A 154 -5.44 6.96 -13.70
C THR A 154 -4.84 8.12 -14.45
N ILE A 155 -3.52 8.19 -14.47
CA ILE A 155 -2.75 9.22 -15.16
C ILE A 155 -2.03 8.55 -16.33
N ASP A 156 -2.33 8.98 -17.55
CA ASP A 156 -1.52 8.63 -18.71
C ASP A 156 -0.24 9.47 -18.69
N ILE A 157 0.89 8.81 -18.51
CA ILE A 157 2.19 9.48 -18.37
C ILE A 157 2.55 10.25 -19.65
N SER A 158 2.11 9.78 -20.81
CA SER A 158 2.37 10.47 -22.07
C SER A 158 1.67 11.83 -22.18
N SER A 159 0.63 12.06 -21.37
CA SER A 159 -0.10 13.34 -21.31
C SER A 159 0.63 14.40 -20.47
N LEU A 160 1.60 14.00 -19.68
CA LEU A 160 2.42 14.89 -18.84
C LEU A 160 3.66 15.32 -19.64
N LYS A 161 3.64 16.52 -20.16
CA LYS A 161 4.76 17.11 -20.92
C LYS A 161 5.65 17.97 -20.03
#